data_75c1040490e0e633e5987699fad61238
#
_entry.id   75c1040490e0e633e5987699fad61238
#
_cell.length_a   1.000
_cell.length_b   1.000
_cell.length_c   1.000
_cell.angle_alpha   90.00
_cell.angle_beta   90.00
_cell.angle_gamma   90.00
#
_symmetry.space_group_name_H-M   'P 1'
#
loop_
_entity.id
_entity.type
_entity.pdbx_description
1 polymer ?
#
loop_
_entity_poly.entity_id
_entity_poly.type
_entity_poly.pdbx_seq_one_letter_code
_entity_poly.pdbx_strand_id
1 'polypeptide(L)'
;LKPQIQQVGRLSLPAILTQITTIAMQYIDSAMVGALGANASAAIGLVSSTTWLLSGTIYAVSAGFSVQVAHQIGGNHDKKARDVVLHGIASALVVSAVLCLIGLLISHPLPGWLGGAQEIRQNATLYFMMFAIMLPFSQLNSLMSSFLQCSGDMVTPSILNAVMCVLDIIFNSLLIPVFGVMGAGMGTMLACAVISLTGAWFCCVHNPRLRLRRKEKTVFDTKILKTAFKIGVPVAVQEIAMNSAMVAATMLIAPLGSIAIAANSFAVTAEGLCYMPGYGIGSAATTLVGRSYGAGNYKLAKRYGNICIAMGAVLMAITGGLMMIFCPFVFSILTPDPQVRSFAAEVLRIELLAEPFFGASIVAAGALRGTGDTFVPSLLNLGSIWVIRLGLAVLLITPLGLRGMWIAMAIELCIRGLLLLYRQHTSKYYKLPAA
;
A
#
# COMPACT_ATOMS: atom_id res chain seq x y z
N LEU A 1 -4.21 -28.68 9.59
CA LEU A 1 -4.82 -27.34 9.60
C LEU A 1 -4.23 -26.45 10.71
N LYS A 2 -4.15 -26.95 11.96
CA LYS A 2 -3.64 -26.16 13.12
C LYS A 2 -2.24 -25.58 12.92
N PRO A 3 -1.21 -26.33 12.43
CA PRO A 3 0.14 -25.77 12.23
C PRO A 3 0.17 -24.70 11.13
N GLN A 4 -0.68 -24.83 10.13
CA GLN A 4 -0.76 -23.84 9.03
C GLN A 4 -1.39 -22.52 9.50
N ILE A 5 -2.44 -22.59 10.30
CA ILE A 5 -3.06 -21.40 10.92
C ILE A 5 -2.05 -20.69 11.82
N GLN A 6 -1.31 -21.44 12.63
CA GLN A 6 -0.26 -20.89 13.50
C GLN A 6 0.85 -20.21 12.69
N GLN A 7 1.26 -20.79 11.56
CA GLN A 7 2.27 -20.20 10.68
C GLN A 7 1.76 -18.92 10.01
N VAL A 8 0.51 -18.90 9.54
CA VAL A 8 -0.13 -17.69 9.00
C VAL A 8 -0.16 -16.61 10.08
N GLY A 9 -0.62 -16.92 11.29
CA GLY A 9 -0.67 -15.95 12.38
C GLY A 9 0.70 -15.38 12.73
N ARG A 10 1.74 -16.24 12.79
CA ARG A 10 3.12 -15.83 13.09
C ARG A 10 3.70 -14.85 12.06
N LEU A 11 3.37 -15.02 10.79
CA LEU A 11 3.83 -14.13 9.73
C LEU A 11 2.94 -12.89 9.59
N SER A 12 1.65 -13.05 9.83
CA SER A 12 0.70 -11.93 9.68
C SER A 12 0.86 -10.88 10.77
N LEU A 13 1.14 -11.28 12.01
CA LEU A 13 1.22 -10.34 13.14
C LEU A 13 2.27 -9.24 12.94
N PRO A 14 3.55 -9.54 12.62
CA PRO A 14 4.53 -8.50 12.33
C PRO A 14 4.15 -7.65 11.12
N ALA A 15 3.57 -8.24 10.08
CA ALA A 15 3.13 -7.52 8.90
C ALA A 15 1.97 -6.54 9.21
N ILE A 16 1.02 -6.93 10.06
CA ILE A 16 -0.05 -6.06 10.56
C ILE A 16 0.55 -4.91 11.36
N LEU A 17 1.50 -5.18 12.25
CA LEU A 17 2.19 -4.14 13.03
C LEU A 17 2.92 -3.14 12.12
N THR A 18 3.53 -3.60 11.03
CA THR A 18 4.12 -2.73 10.02
C THR A 18 3.09 -1.75 9.45
N GLN A 19 1.90 -2.23 9.09
CA GLN A 19 0.84 -1.40 8.53
C GLN A 19 0.30 -0.39 9.55
N ILE A 20 0.06 -0.83 10.78
CA ILE A 20 -0.39 0.06 11.87
C ILE A 20 0.64 1.15 12.14
N THR A 21 1.93 0.80 12.18
CA THR A 21 3.02 1.78 12.38
C THR A 21 3.09 2.79 11.22
N THR A 22 2.90 2.34 9.99
CA THR A 22 2.89 3.22 8.81
C THR A 22 1.77 4.26 8.90
N ILE A 23 0.55 3.84 9.30
CA ILE A 23 -0.56 4.76 9.51
C ILE A 23 -0.26 5.73 10.65
N ALA A 24 0.23 5.23 11.78
CA ALA A 24 0.56 6.06 12.93
C ALA A 24 1.56 7.15 12.53
N MET A 25 2.58 6.81 11.74
CA MET A 25 3.55 7.76 11.20
C MET A 25 2.87 8.84 10.35
N GLN A 26 1.97 8.46 9.43
CA GLN A 26 1.25 9.42 8.59
C GLN A 26 0.39 10.40 9.41
N TYR A 27 -0.27 9.92 10.47
CA TYR A 27 -1.06 10.79 11.36
C TYR A 27 -0.18 11.74 12.16
N ILE A 28 0.94 11.25 12.68
CA ILE A 28 1.89 12.07 13.43
C ILE A 28 2.46 13.17 12.55
N ASP A 29 2.87 12.83 11.32
CA ASP A 29 3.37 13.80 10.34
C ASP A 29 2.33 14.86 10.01
N SER A 30 1.09 14.45 9.78
CA SER A 30 -0.02 15.37 9.51
C SER A 30 -0.26 16.31 10.70
N ALA A 31 -0.18 15.81 11.93
CA ALA A 31 -0.32 16.62 13.13
C ALA A 31 0.83 17.61 13.31
N MET A 32 2.07 17.16 13.06
CA MET A 32 3.27 18.02 13.18
C MET A 32 3.26 19.15 12.14
N VAL A 33 2.86 18.85 10.90
CA VAL A 33 2.72 19.85 9.83
C VAL A 33 1.52 20.75 10.10
N GLY A 34 0.41 20.21 10.60
CA GLY A 34 -0.79 20.96 10.97
C GLY A 34 -0.51 22.05 12.01
N ALA A 35 0.46 21.83 12.89
CA ALA A 35 0.91 22.83 13.87
C ALA A 35 1.56 24.07 13.23
N LEU A 36 2.05 23.99 11.97
CA LEU A 36 2.57 25.12 11.21
C LEU A 36 1.47 26.02 10.60
N GLY A 37 0.22 25.57 10.63
CA GLY A 37 -0.93 26.28 10.11
C GLY A 37 -1.58 25.68 8.86
N ALA A 38 -2.71 26.27 8.47
CA ALA A 38 -3.53 25.76 7.37
C ALA A 38 -2.80 25.78 6.00
N ASN A 39 -1.97 26.78 5.75
CA ASN A 39 -1.23 26.91 4.48
C ASN A 39 -0.18 25.79 4.32
N ALA A 40 0.45 25.36 5.41
CA ALA A 40 1.40 24.25 5.40
C ALA A 40 0.71 22.93 5.06
N SER A 41 -0.41 22.63 5.69
CA SER A 41 -1.21 21.45 5.40
C SER A 41 -1.78 21.48 3.99
N ALA A 42 -2.23 22.63 3.50
CA ALA A 42 -2.72 22.82 2.13
C ALA A 42 -1.63 22.58 1.09
N ALA A 43 -0.40 23.01 1.35
CA ALA A 43 0.74 22.80 0.45
C ALA A 43 1.05 21.30 0.26
N ILE A 44 1.06 20.53 1.35
CA ILE A 44 1.28 19.07 1.29
C ILE A 44 0.08 18.38 0.63
N GLY A 45 -1.14 18.76 1.00
CA GLY A 45 -2.36 18.21 0.42
C GLY A 45 -2.45 18.42 -1.09
N LEU A 46 -1.96 19.55 -1.60
CA LEU A 46 -1.95 19.87 -3.02
C LEU A 46 -1.17 18.84 -3.85
N VAL A 47 0.00 18.43 -3.37
CA VAL A 47 0.88 17.49 -4.10
C VAL A 47 0.65 16.02 -3.73
N SER A 48 -0.23 15.75 -2.77
CA SER A 48 -0.45 14.39 -2.23
C SER A 48 -0.87 13.37 -3.28
N SER A 49 -1.75 13.74 -4.22
CA SER A 49 -2.16 12.85 -5.31
C SER A 49 -0.99 12.38 -6.17
N THR A 50 -0.04 13.29 -6.47
CA THR A 50 1.17 12.98 -7.24
C THR A 50 2.12 12.11 -6.43
N THR A 51 2.27 12.36 -5.13
CA THR A 51 3.12 11.53 -4.26
C THR A 51 2.58 10.12 -4.13
N TRP A 52 1.26 9.94 -4.01
CA TRP A 52 0.62 8.63 -3.99
C TRP A 52 0.80 7.86 -5.30
N LEU A 53 0.71 8.54 -6.44
CA LEU A 53 0.94 7.95 -7.76
C LEU A 53 2.36 7.41 -7.90
N LEU A 54 3.36 8.19 -7.49
CA LEU A 54 4.76 7.78 -7.52
C LEU A 54 5.03 6.62 -6.54
N SER A 55 4.42 6.65 -5.37
CA SER A 55 4.52 5.56 -4.38
C SER A 55 3.92 4.25 -4.88
N GLY A 56 2.82 4.30 -5.63
CA GLY A 56 2.24 3.13 -6.29
C GLY A 56 3.19 2.47 -7.30
N THR A 57 3.97 3.28 -8.03
CA THR A 57 5.00 2.77 -8.95
C THR A 57 6.12 2.05 -8.20
N ILE A 58 6.57 2.60 -7.06
CA ILE A 58 7.55 1.97 -6.17
C ILE A 58 7.09 0.59 -5.72
N TYR A 59 5.83 0.50 -5.28
CA TYR A 59 5.23 -0.76 -4.84
C TYR A 59 5.17 -1.79 -5.97
N ALA A 60 4.79 -1.38 -7.18
CA ALA A 60 4.72 -2.26 -8.35
C ALA A 60 6.07 -2.85 -8.75
N VAL A 61 7.13 -2.04 -8.73
CA VAL A 61 8.51 -2.50 -9.00
C VAL A 61 8.92 -3.52 -7.95
N SER A 62 8.68 -3.25 -6.67
CA SER A 62 9.00 -4.17 -5.59
C SER A 62 8.25 -5.50 -5.71
N ALA A 63 6.96 -5.46 -6.08
CA ALA A 63 6.15 -6.66 -6.29
C ALA A 63 6.68 -7.53 -7.44
N GLY A 64 7.17 -6.92 -8.52
CA GLY A 64 7.71 -7.62 -9.68
C GLY A 64 8.91 -8.53 -9.35
N PHE A 65 9.76 -8.12 -8.44
CA PHE A 65 10.94 -8.89 -8.03
C PHE A 65 10.68 -9.76 -6.80
N SER A 66 9.92 -9.29 -5.83
CA SER A 66 9.71 -10.02 -4.56
C SER A 66 8.98 -11.35 -4.74
N VAL A 67 8.02 -11.42 -5.64
CA VAL A 67 7.33 -12.68 -5.97
C VAL A 67 8.31 -13.71 -6.53
N GLN A 68 9.24 -13.30 -7.38
CA GLN A 68 10.29 -14.18 -7.92
C GLN A 68 11.22 -14.69 -6.80
N VAL A 69 11.58 -13.84 -5.85
CA VAL A 69 12.37 -14.25 -4.66
C VAL A 69 11.60 -15.29 -3.86
N ALA A 70 10.30 -15.09 -3.61
CA ALA A 70 9.48 -16.06 -2.89
C ALA A 70 9.45 -17.42 -3.60
N HIS A 71 9.33 -17.44 -4.94
CA HIS A 71 9.36 -18.68 -5.73
C HIS A 71 10.72 -19.38 -5.63
N GLN A 72 11.83 -18.67 -5.78
CA GLN A 72 13.15 -19.26 -5.73
C GLN A 72 13.49 -19.80 -4.33
N ILE A 73 13.12 -19.08 -3.28
CA ILE A 73 13.29 -19.53 -1.89
C ILE A 73 12.44 -20.75 -1.59
N GLY A 74 11.19 -20.79 -2.09
CA GLY A 74 10.32 -21.94 -1.97
C GLY A 74 10.88 -23.20 -2.62
N GLY A 75 11.50 -23.05 -3.79
CA GLY A 75 12.18 -24.13 -4.52
C GLY A 75 13.57 -24.47 -3.99
N ASN A 76 14.03 -23.86 -2.90
CA ASN A 76 15.39 -24.00 -2.34
C ASN A 76 16.52 -23.61 -3.33
N HIS A 77 16.25 -22.69 -4.25
CA HIS A 77 17.21 -22.16 -5.20
C HIS A 77 17.81 -20.83 -4.73
N ASP A 78 18.48 -20.81 -3.57
CA ASP A 78 18.97 -19.60 -2.94
C ASP A 78 19.90 -18.76 -3.82
N LYS A 79 20.73 -19.39 -4.69
CA LYS A 79 21.56 -18.67 -5.67
C LYS A 79 20.70 -17.87 -6.65
N LYS A 80 19.65 -18.48 -7.22
CA LYS A 80 18.74 -17.79 -8.14
C LYS A 80 17.98 -16.68 -7.42
N ALA A 81 17.62 -16.86 -6.15
CA ALA A 81 17.01 -15.80 -5.34
C ALA A 81 17.96 -14.59 -5.21
N ARG A 82 19.26 -14.82 -4.97
CA ARG A 82 20.26 -13.75 -4.91
C ARG A 82 20.45 -13.04 -6.26
N ASP A 83 20.39 -13.79 -7.36
CA ASP A 83 20.44 -13.18 -8.71
C ASP A 83 19.21 -12.26 -8.93
N VAL A 84 18.03 -12.66 -8.51
CA VAL A 84 16.83 -11.81 -8.55
C VAL A 84 17.00 -10.57 -7.67
N VAL A 85 17.58 -10.70 -6.47
CA VAL A 85 17.85 -9.56 -5.57
C VAL A 85 18.75 -8.54 -6.25
N LEU A 86 19.85 -8.97 -6.90
CA LEU A 86 20.77 -8.07 -7.60
C LEU A 86 20.11 -7.35 -8.78
N HIS A 87 19.34 -8.09 -9.60
CA HIS A 87 18.57 -7.48 -10.70
C HIS A 87 17.52 -6.50 -10.17
N GLY A 88 16.86 -6.85 -9.05
CA GLY A 88 15.89 -6.01 -8.38
C GLY A 88 16.52 -4.70 -7.89
N ILE A 89 17.66 -4.75 -7.23
CA ILE A 89 18.37 -3.56 -6.75
C ILE A 89 18.78 -2.67 -7.94
N ALA A 90 19.40 -3.25 -8.97
CA ALA A 90 19.83 -2.48 -10.14
C ALA A 90 18.62 -1.80 -10.84
N SER A 91 17.54 -2.56 -11.07
CA SER A 91 16.34 -2.03 -11.71
C SER A 91 15.65 -0.98 -10.85
N ALA A 92 15.55 -1.21 -9.55
CA ALA A 92 14.97 -0.28 -8.60
C ALA A 92 15.73 1.06 -8.57
N LEU A 93 17.06 1.00 -8.55
CA LEU A 93 17.89 2.22 -8.59
C LEU A 93 17.71 2.99 -9.90
N VAL A 94 17.67 2.30 -11.04
CA VAL A 94 17.44 2.96 -12.34
C VAL A 94 16.06 3.61 -12.40
N VAL A 95 15.01 2.85 -12.06
CA VAL A 95 13.63 3.37 -12.10
C VAL A 95 13.45 4.53 -11.13
N SER A 96 13.94 4.39 -9.90
CA SER A 96 13.81 5.45 -8.88
C SER A 96 14.65 6.69 -9.20
N ALA A 97 15.82 6.52 -9.83
CA ALA A 97 16.61 7.66 -10.32
C ALA A 97 15.88 8.42 -11.42
N VAL A 98 15.26 7.70 -12.35
CA VAL A 98 14.42 8.32 -13.41
C VAL A 98 13.22 9.04 -12.80
N LEU A 99 12.52 8.41 -11.85
CA LEU A 99 11.38 9.04 -11.15
C LEU A 99 11.82 10.25 -10.33
N CYS A 100 12.97 10.17 -9.66
CA CYS A 100 13.57 11.30 -8.93
C CYS A 100 13.86 12.47 -9.88
N LEU A 101 14.51 12.20 -11.00
CA LEU A 101 14.81 13.24 -12.00
C LEU A 101 13.54 13.88 -12.56
N ILE A 102 12.55 13.07 -12.95
CA ILE A 102 11.25 13.58 -13.40
C ILE A 102 10.59 14.40 -12.29
N GLY A 103 10.56 13.89 -11.05
CA GLY A 103 10.00 14.59 -9.91
C GLY A 103 10.66 15.95 -9.66
N LEU A 104 11.98 16.02 -9.75
CA LEU A 104 12.72 17.28 -9.60
C LEU A 104 12.41 18.26 -10.74
N LEU A 105 12.34 17.78 -11.97
CA LEU A 105 12.01 18.62 -13.14
C LEU A 105 10.60 19.22 -13.07
N ILE A 106 9.63 18.44 -12.60
CA ILE A 106 8.23 18.90 -12.48
C ILE A 106 7.95 19.62 -11.17
N SER A 107 8.83 19.58 -10.18
CA SER A 107 8.59 20.12 -8.83
C SER A 107 8.17 21.57 -8.83
N HIS A 108 8.77 22.38 -9.69
CA HIS A 108 8.49 23.81 -9.78
C HIS A 108 7.15 24.12 -10.47
N PRO A 109 6.84 23.56 -11.66
CA PRO A 109 5.55 23.82 -12.32
C PRO A 109 4.37 23.06 -11.73
N LEU A 110 4.59 21.96 -11.00
CA LEU A 110 3.55 21.07 -10.50
C LEU A 110 2.48 21.77 -9.63
N PRO A 111 2.83 22.59 -8.62
CA PRO A 111 1.82 23.28 -7.83
C PRO A 111 0.94 24.23 -8.66
N GLY A 112 1.51 24.83 -9.73
CA GLY A 112 0.78 25.66 -10.68
C GLY A 112 -0.19 24.83 -11.53
N TRP A 113 0.24 23.69 -12.04
CA TRP A 113 -0.61 22.76 -12.81
C TRP A 113 -1.76 22.20 -11.99
N LEU A 114 -1.55 22.00 -10.71
CA LEU A 114 -2.58 21.52 -9.78
C LEU A 114 -3.52 22.62 -9.26
N GLY A 115 -3.36 23.85 -9.75
CA GLY A 115 -4.24 24.97 -9.38
C GLY A 115 -3.96 25.54 -7.99
N GLY A 116 -2.78 25.33 -7.44
CA GLY A 116 -2.41 25.83 -6.12
C GLY A 116 -2.39 27.36 -6.06
N ALA A 117 -2.90 27.92 -4.96
CA ALA A 117 -2.82 29.35 -4.67
C ALA A 117 -1.35 29.80 -4.55
N GLN A 118 -1.05 31.03 -4.96
CA GLN A 118 0.32 31.53 -5.02
C GLN A 118 1.06 31.46 -3.68
N GLU A 119 0.32 31.64 -2.59
CA GLU A 119 0.85 31.63 -1.21
C GLU A 119 1.42 30.27 -0.78
N ILE A 120 0.88 29.16 -1.32
CA ILE A 120 1.28 27.80 -0.93
C ILE A 120 2.22 27.14 -1.93
N ARG A 121 2.40 27.72 -3.13
CA ARG A 121 3.18 27.08 -4.21
C ARG A 121 4.62 26.82 -3.81
N GLN A 122 5.27 27.76 -3.12
CA GLN A 122 6.66 27.61 -2.73
C GLN A 122 6.83 26.46 -1.74
N ASN A 123 5.99 26.37 -0.72
CA ASN A 123 6.03 25.29 0.26
C ASN A 123 5.72 23.94 -0.39
N ALA A 124 4.75 23.88 -1.30
CA ALA A 124 4.42 22.69 -2.06
C ALA A 124 5.59 22.22 -2.94
N THR A 125 6.25 23.15 -3.61
CA THR A 125 7.45 22.86 -4.43
C THR A 125 8.58 22.29 -3.57
N LEU A 126 8.91 22.93 -2.46
CA LEU A 126 9.99 22.50 -1.59
C LEU A 126 9.72 21.12 -0.96
N TYR A 127 8.49 20.90 -0.51
CA TYR A 127 8.08 19.59 0.02
C TYR A 127 8.18 18.50 -1.06
N PHE A 128 7.66 18.78 -2.26
CA PHE A 128 7.68 17.81 -3.35
C PHE A 128 9.11 17.52 -3.85
N MET A 129 10.01 18.51 -3.83
CA MET A 129 11.45 18.29 -4.11
C MET A 129 12.06 17.31 -3.12
N MET A 130 11.79 17.47 -1.82
CA MET A 130 12.29 16.53 -0.79
C MET A 130 11.72 15.13 -1.00
N PHE A 131 10.43 15.03 -1.34
CA PHE A 131 9.80 13.77 -1.69
C PHE A 131 10.46 13.13 -2.93
N ALA A 132 10.76 13.91 -3.98
CA ALA A 132 11.43 13.40 -5.17
C ALA A 132 12.82 12.84 -4.86
N ILE A 133 13.61 13.54 -4.03
CA ILE A 133 14.92 13.07 -3.56
C ILE A 133 14.80 11.81 -2.69
N MET A 134 13.71 11.66 -1.96
CA MET A 134 13.41 10.48 -1.14
C MET A 134 13.11 9.23 -1.98
N LEU A 135 12.65 9.36 -3.23
CA LEU A 135 12.19 8.22 -4.04
C LEU A 135 13.18 7.06 -4.15
N PRO A 136 14.51 7.27 -4.38
CA PRO A 136 15.47 6.17 -4.41
C PRO A 136 15.55 5.40 -3.09
N PHE A 137 15.48 6.09 -1.96
CA PHE A 137 15.49 5.49 -0.63
C PHE A 137 14.19 4.75 -0.35
N SER A 138 13.04 5.33 -0.70
CA SER A 138 11.73 4.68 -0.61
C SER A 138 11.67 3.41 -1.45
N GLN A 139 12.19 3.45 -2.67
CA GLN A 139 12.25 2.29 -3.54
C GLN A 139 13.13 1.19 -2.95
N LEU A 140 14.28 1.55 -2.42
CA LEU A 140 15.19 0.61 -1.77
C LEU A 140 14.54 0.00 -0.51
N ASN A 141 13.91 0.84 0.32
CA ASN A 141 13.20 0.39 1.53
C ASN A 141 12.07 -0.59 1.19
N SER A 142 11.22 -0.25 0.22
CA SER A 142 10.11 -1.10 -0.24
C SER A 142 10.62 -2.44 -0.77
N LEU A 143 11.68 -2.42 -1.58
CA LEU A 143 12.26 -3.62 -2.18
C LEU A 143 12.90 -4.52 -1.12
N MET A 144 13.73 -3.96 -0.22
CA MET A 144 14.40 -4.73 0.84
C MET A 144 13.41 -5.33 1.83
N SER A 145 12.40 -4.56 2.23
CA SER A 145 11.32 -5.06 3.08
C SER A 145 10.58 -6.22 2.42
N SER A 146 10.24 -6.09 1.16
CA SER A 146 9.55 -7.14 0.39
C SER A 146 10.41 -8.40 0.23
N PHE A 147 11.71 -8.27 0.01
CA PHE A 147 12.63 -9.40 -0.07
C PHE A 147 12.76 -10.13 1.27
N LEU A 148 12.93 -9.41 2.37
CA LEU A 148 12.96 -9.99 3.71
C LEU A 148 11.66 -10.72 4.02
N GLN A 149 10.51 -10.11 3.75
CA GLN A 149 9.20 -10.75 3.92
C GLN A 149 9.09 -12.03 3.11
N CYS A 150 9.45 -12.01 1.83
CA CYS A 150 9.43 -13.19 0.96
C CYS A 150 10.44 -14.27 1.37
N SER A 151 11.52 -13.91 2.05
CA SER A 151 12.44 -14.87 2.68
C SER A 151 11.85 -15.54 3.93
N GLY A 152 10.73 -15.04 4.43
CA GLY A 152 10.04 -15.49 5.65
C GLY A 152 10.40 -14.69 6.90
N ASP A 153 11.21 -13.66 6.77
CA ASP A 153 11.53 -12.72 7.85
C ASP A 153 10.57 -11.53 7.79
N MET A 154 9.45 -11.64 8.52
CA MET A 154 8.48 -10.55 8.68
C MET A 154 8.83 -9.63 9.85
N VAL A 155 9.67 -10.09 10.78
CA VAL A 155 9.98 -9.37 12.02
C VAL A 155 10.92 -8.20 11.75
N THR A 156 12.01 -8.45 11.01
CA THR A 156 13.00 -7.41 10.69
C THR A 156 12.38 -6.19 9.99
N PRO A 157 11.59 -6.33 8.90
CA PRO A 157 10.90 -5.17 8.31
C PRO A 157 9.95 -4.45 9.27
N SER A 158 9.28 -5.19 10.15
CA SER A 158 8.36 -4.61 11.14
C SER A 158 9.10 -3.74 12.17
N ILE A 159 10.22 -4.25 12.69
CA ILE A 159 11.07 -3.49 13.62
C ILE A 159 11.66 -2.26 12.92
N LEU A 160 12.18 -2.42 11.71
CA LEU A 160 12.75 -1.32 10.94
C LEU A 160 11.71 -0.22 10.68
N ASN A 161 10.47 -0.60 10.37
CA ASN A 161 9.39 0.36 10.16
C ASN A 161 9.02 1.10 11.46
N ALA A 162 9.01 0.42 12.60
CA ALA A 162 8.81 1.05 13.90
C ALA A 162 9.94 2.03 14.24
N VAL A 163 11.19 1.65 13.98
CA VAL A 163 12.36 2.53 14.14
C VAL A 163 12.28 3.71 13.19
N MET A 164 11.81 3.52 11.95
CA MET A 164 11.59 4.60 10.99
C MET A 164 10.60 5.63 11.55
N CYS A 165 9.49 5.19 12.14
CA CYS A 165 8.51 6.08 12.76
C CYS A 165 9.15 6.93 13.87
N VAL A 166 9.96 6.33 14.75
CA VAL A 166 10.66 7.05 15.82
C VAL A 166 11.67 8.05 15.26
N LEU A 167 12.48 7.64 14.27
CA LEU A 167 13.45 8.53 13.63
C LEU A 167 12.77 9.69 12.90
N ASP A 168 11.65 9.42 12.25
CA ASP A 168 10.88 10.45 11.57
C ASP A 168 10.36 11.51 12.55
N ILE A 169 9.81 11.10 13.70
CA ILE A 169 9.39 12.02 14.76
C ILE A 169 10.57 12.86 15.26
N ILE A 170 11.73 12.25 15.48
CA ILE A 170 12.93 12.95 15.97
C ILE A 170 13.40 13.97 14.93
N PHE A 171 13.56 13.56 13.67
CA PHE A 171 14.05 14.46 12.63
C PHE A 171 13.03 15.56 12.32
N ASN A 172 11.74 15.26 12.29
CA ASN A 172 10.69 16.26 12.10
C ASN A 172 10.69 17.28 13.26
N SER A 173 10.83 16.82 14.50
CA SER A 173 10.91 17.71 15.68
C SER A 173 12.10 18.66 15.63
N LEU A 174 13.21 18.25 15.00
CA LEU A 174 14.42 19.08 14.86
C LEU A 174 14.37 20.00 13.64
N LEU A 175 13.81 19.52 12.53
CA LEU A 175 13.89 20.20 11.22
C LEU A 175 12.68 21.09 10.92
N ILE A 176 11.48 20.74 11.37
CA ILE A 176 10.28 21.55 11.14
C ILE A 176 10.40 22.96 11.73
N PRO A 177 10.90 23.15 12.98
CA PRO A 177 11.06 24.50 13.53
C PRO A 177 12.03 25.40 12.75
N VAL A 178 13.01 24.79 12.03
CA VAL A 178 14.03 25.52 11.28
C VAL A 178 13.61 25.75 9.83
N PHE A 179 13.09 24.73 9.18
CA PHE A 179 12.79 24.71 7.72
C PHE A 179 11.31 24.69 7.38
N GLY A 180 10.42 24.67 8.36
CA GLY A 180 8.97 24.63 8.14
C GLY A 180 8.53 23.38 7.38
N VAL A 181 7.70 23.55 6.33
CA VAL A 181 7.16 22.46 5.51
C VAL A 181 8.26 21.63 4.82
N MET A 182 9.33 22.30 4.35
CA MET A 182 10.50 21.62 3.80
C MET A 182 11.16 20.69 4.84
N GLY A 183 11.19 21.13 6.11
CA GLY A 183 11.72 20.34 7.22
C GLY A 183 10.98 19.02 7.45
N ALA A 184 9.67 18.99 7.26
CA ALA A 184 8.89 17.76 7.30
C ALA A 184 9.31 16.78 6.19
N GLY A 185 9.46 17.28 4.96
CA GLY A 185 9.96 16.44 3.85
C GLY A 185 11.39 15.94 4.10
N MET A 186 12.27 16.78 4.64
CA MET A 186 13.64 16.41 4.98
C MET A 186 13.70 15.36 6.09
N GLY A 187 12.89 15.50 7.12
CA GLY A 187 12.84 14.55 8.24
C GLY A 187 12.44 13.15 7.79
N THR A 188 11.37 13.06 7.05
CA THR A 188 10.89 11.78 6.50
C THR A 188 11.91 11.19 5.51
N MET A 189 12.54 12.02 4.68
CA MET A 189 13.61 11.58 3.75
C MET A 189 14.80 10.98 4.51
N LEU A 190 15.28 11.65 5.56
CA LEU A 190 16.42 11.17 6.36
C LEU A 190 16.09 9.87 7.10
N ALA A 191 14.90 9.78 7.70
CA ALA A 191 14.45 8.55 8.35
C ALA A 191 14.37 7.39 7.34
N CYS A 192 13.80 7.64 6.18
CA CYS A 192 13.72 6.66 5.10
C CYS A 192 15.12 6.24 4.59
N ALA A 193 16.05 7.18 4.45
CA ALA A 193 17.43 6.89 4.03
C ALA A 193 18.16 5.98 5.03
N VAL A 194 18.09 6.28 6.32
CA VAL A 194 18.69 5.45 7.36
C VAL A 194 18.11 4.03 7.34
N ILE A 195 16.80 3.91 7.29
CA ILE A 195 16.12 2.61 7.34
C ILE A 195 16.32 1.82 6.05
N SER A 196 16.32 2.46 4.89
CA SER A 196 16.56 1.78 3.61
C SER A 196 17.96 1.17 3.53
N LEU A 197 18.98 1.89 4.00
CA LEU A 197 20.36 1.40 4.06
C LEU A 197 20.52 0.28 5.10
N THR A 198 19.88 0.43 6.26
CA THR A 198 19.85 -0.62 7.29
C THR A 198 19.13 -1.87 6.79
N GLY A 199 17.99 -1.71 6.11
CA GLY A 199 17.25 -2.81 5.47
C GLY A 199 18.08 -3.52 4.40
N ALA A 200 18.82 -2.76 3.59
CA ALA A 200 19.73 -3.32 2.60
C ALA A 200 20.86 -4.13 3.26
N TRP A 201 21.39 -3.64 4.37
CA TRP A 201 22.38 -4.39 5.14
C TRP A 201 21.80 -5.70 5.70
N PHE A 202 20.63 -5.67 6.32
CA PHE A 202 19.96 -6.89 6.81
C PHE A 202 19.67 -7.88 5.68
N CYS A 203 19.16 -7.42 4.55
CA CYS A 203 18.82 -8.27 3.41
C CYS A 203 20.08 -8.86 2.75
N CYS A 204 21.05 -8.00 2.41
CA CYS A 204 22.19 -8.37 1.55
C CYS A 204 23.40 -8.94 2.31
N VAL A 205 23.49 -8.71 3.62
CA VAL A 205 24.65 -9.14 4.43
C VAL A 205 24.25 -10.12 5.52
N HIS A 206 23.17 -9.85 6.25
CA HIS A 206 22.81 -10.63 7.44
C HIS A 206 21.92 -11.84 7.12
N ASN A 207 20.95 -11.69 6.21
CA ASN A 207 20.02 -12.76 5.89
C ASN A 207 20.74 -13.99 5.28
N PRO A 208 20.62 -15.20 5.86
CA PRO A 208 21.40 -16.36 5.46
C PRO A 208 21.09 -16.85 4.03
N ARG A 209 19.86 -16.60 3.53
CA ARG A 209 19.41 -17.05 2.20
C ARG A 209 19.64 -16.01 1.11
N LEU A 210 19.53 -14.72 1.43
CA LEU A 210 19.62 -13.61 0.48
C LEU A 210 21.00 -12.93 0.48
N ARG A 211 21.87 -13.26 1.44
CA ARG A 211 23.21 -12.67 1.59
C ARG A 211 24.00 -12.77 0.31
N LEU A 212 24.41 -11.62 -0.22
CA LEU A 212 25.22 -11.53 -1.43
C LEU A 212 26.62 -12.06 -1.17
N ARG A 213 27.09 -12.98 -2.00
CA ARG A 213 28.41 -13.60 -1.88
C ARG A 213 29.35 -13.09 -2.96
N ARG A 214 30.44 -12.48 -2.57
CA ARG A 214 31.44 -11.85 -3.47
C ARG A 214 32.02 -12.78 -4.53
N LYS A 215 32.00 -14.11 -4.28
CA LYS A 215 32.55 -15.14 -5.20
C LYS A 215 31.49 -15.64 -6.21
N GLU A 216 30.22 -15.30 -6.07
CA GLU A 216 29.19 -15.73 -7.00
C GLU A 216 29.18 -14.79 -8.21
N LYS A 217 29.44 -15.35 -9.40
CA LYS A 217 29.29 -14.60 -10.65
C LYS A 217 27.82 -14.44 -10.94
N THR A 218 27.35 -13.22 -11.02
CA THR A 218 26.01 -12.88 -11.45
C THR A 218 26.00 -12.73 -12.96
N VAL A 219 25.14 -13.48 -13.62
CA VAL A 219 24.93 -13.34 -15.07
C VAL A 219 23.67 -12.51 -15.27
N PHE A 220 23.75 -11.50 -16.12
CA PHE A 220 22.59 -10.71 -16.49
C PHE A 220 21.56 -11.61 -17.21
N ASP A 221 20.39 -11.77 -16.59
CA ASP A 221 19.30 -12.61 -17.12
C ASP A 221 18.07 -11.76 -17.44
N THR A 222 17.83 -11.57 -18.73
CA THR A 222 16.66 -10.85 -19.25
C THR A 222 15.33 -11.50 -18.86
N LYS A 223 15.32 -12.81 -18.54
CA LYS A 223 14.12 -13.50 -18.09
C LYS A 223 13.61 -12.97 -16.75
N ILE A 224 14.53 -12.64 -15.83
CA ILE A 224 14.19 -12.02 -14.54
C ILE A 224 13.49 -10.69 -14.76
N LEU A 225 14.03 -9.85 -15.64
CA LEU A 225 13.43 -8.55 -15.96
C LEU A 225 12.06 -8.70 -16.65
N LYS A 226 11.97 -9.61 -17.63
CA LYS A 226 10.71 -9.88 -18.32
C LYS A 226 9.61 -10.36 -17.37
N THR A 227 9.96 -11.23 -16.43
CA THR A 227 9.03 -11.71 -15.39
C THR A 227 8.64 -10.59 -14.43
N ALA A 228 9.60 -9.74 -14.04
CA ALA A 228 9.33 -8.57 -13.20
C ALA A 228 8.36 -7.59 -13.89
N PHE A 229 8.53 -7.34 -15.18
CA PHE A 229 7.59 -6.53 -15.97
C PHE A 229 6.20 -7.16 -16.04
N LYS A 230 6.13 -8.47 -16.30
CA LYS A 230 4.86 -9.20 -16.40
C LYS A 230 4.07 -9.14 -15.09
N ILE A 231 4.75 -9.14 -13.94
CA ILE A 231 4.12 -9.06 -12.63
C ILE A 231 3.86 -7.60 -12.23
N GLY A 232 4.84 -6.72 -12.43
CA GLY A 232 4.81 -5.34 -11.92
C GLY A 232 3.91 -4.41 -12.74
N VAL A 233 3.90 -4.51 -14.07
CA VAL A 233 3.10 -3.61 -14.92
C VAL A 233 1.60 -3.67 -14.61
N PRO A 234 0.96 -4.85 -14.48
CA PRO A 234 -0.46 -4.89 -14.08
C PRO A 234 -0.71 -4.23 -12.71
N VAL A 235 0.21 -4.41 -11.76
CA VAL A 235 0.12 -3.77 -10.45
C VAL A 235 0.26 -2.25 -10.57
N ALA A 236 1.20 -1.76 -11.37
CA ALA A 236 1.38 -0.32 -11.60
C ALA A 236 0.13 0.31 -12.23
N VAL A 237 -0.44 -0.33 -13.26
CA VAL A 237 -1.68 0.13 -13.90
C VAL A 237 -2.83 0.15 -12.90
N GLN A 238 -2.94 -0.87 -12.06
CA GLN A 238 -3.94 -0.91 -11.00
C GLN A 238 -3.77 0.27 -10.02
N GLU A 239 -2.57 0.55 -9.53
CA GLU A 239 -2.31 1.66 -8.59
C GLU A 239 -2.65 3.02 -9.21
N ILE A 240 -2.27 3.24 -10.48
CA ILE A 240 -2.62 4.45 -11.22
C ILE A 240 -4.15 4.59 -11.34
N ALA A 241 -4.82 3.51 -11.71
CA ALA A 241 -6.27 3.52 -11.90
C ALA A 241 -7.03 3.73 -10.57
N MET A 242 -6.55 3.14 -9.48
CA MET A 242 -7.12 3.34 -8.15
C MET A 242 -6.98 4.79 -7.68
N ASN A 243 -5.81 5.37 -7.80
CA ASN A 243 -5.58 6.78 -7.43
C ASN A 243 -6.41 7.74 -8.30
N SER A 244 -6.49 7.48 -9.61
CA SER A 244 -7.33 8.27 -10.52
C SER A 244 -8.82 8.16 -10.17
N ALA A 245 -9.29 7.00 -9.77
CA ALA A 245 -10.68 6.80 -9.33
C ALA A 245 -10.99 7.55 -8.03
N MET A 246 -10.03 7.64 -7.10
CA MET A 246 -10.19 8.47 -5.90
C MET A 246 -10.33 9.96 -6.23
N VAL A 247 -9.57 10.46 -7.20
CA VAL A 247 -9.72 11.83 -7.70
C VAL A 247 -11.11 12.02 -8.33
N ALA A 248 -11.56 11.09 -9.17
CA ALA A 248 -12.89 11.15 -9.78
C ALA A 248 -14.00 11.12 -8.74
N ALA A 249 -13.89 10.29 -7.70
CA ALA A 249 -14.83 10.24 -6.58
C ALA A 249 -14.89 11.59 -5.84
N THR A 250 -13.75 12.21 -5.59
CA THR A 250 -13.70 13.54 -4.96
C THR A 250 -14.37 14.60 -5.81
N MET A 251 -14.21 14.56 -7.14
CA MET A 251 -14.89 15.46 -8.06
C MET A 251 -16.42 15.30 -8.03
N LEU A 252 -16.91 14.07 -7.86
CA LEU A 252 -18.34 13.81 -7.72
C LEU A 252 -18.92 14.31 -6.39
N ILE A 253 -18.12 14.31 -5.32
CA ILE A 253 -18.52 14.75 -3.99
C ILE A 253 -18.45 16.28 -3.86
N ALA A 254 -17.54 16.95 -4.57
CA ALA A 254 -17.30 18.38 -4.46
C ALA A 254 -18.56 19.26 -4.56
N PRO A 255 -19.53 19.01 -5.48
CA PRO A 255 -20.76 19.80 -5.58
C PRO A 255 -21.72 19.64 -4.39
N LEU A 256 -21.52 18.64 -3.52
CA LEU A 256 -22.39 18.38 -2.38
C LEU A 256 -22.18 19.36 -1.20
N GLY A 257 -21.15 20.18 -1.25
CA GLY A 257 -20.84 21.20 -0.25
C GLY A 257 -19.78 20.80 0.77
N SER A 258 -19.38 21.75 1.59
CA SER A 258 -18.25 21.63 2.51
C SER A 258 -18.45 20.57 3.60
N ILE A 259 -19.67 20.42 4.11
CA ILE A 259 -20.00 19.43 5.14
C ILE A 259 -19.82 18.00 4.58
N ALA A 260 -20.30 17.75 3.37
CA ALA A 260 -20.16 16.45 2.70
C ALA A 260 -18.69 16.13 2.41
N ILE A 261 -17.92 17.11 1.92
CA ILE A 261 -16.48 16.95 1.66
C ILE A 261 -15.73 16.61 2.96
N ALA A 262 -15.99 17.35 4.04
CA ALA A 262 -15.38 17.11 5.33
C ALA A 262 -15.77 15.75 5.91
N ALA A 263 -17.05 15.40 5.88
CA ALA A 263 -17.55 14.11 6.34
C ALA A 263 -16.92 12.95 5.57
N ASN A 264 -16.80 13.05 4.24
CA ASN A 264 -16.15 12.06 3.41
C ASN A 264 -14.66 11.91 3.77
N SER A 265 -13.95 13.01 3.94
CA SER A 265 -12.53 13.00 4.29
C SER A 265 -12.27 12.29 5.62
N PHE A 266 -13.03 12.61 6.65
CA PHE A 266 -12.91 11.96 7.96
C PHE A 266 -13.36 10.50 7.94
N ALA A 267 -14.39 10.16 7.17
CA ALA A 267 -14.85 8.80 7.01
C ALA A 267 -13.79 7.91 6.32
N VAL A 268 -13.17 8.38 5.24
CA VAL A 268 -12.06 7.68 4.56
C VAL A 268 -10.86 7.49 5.49
N THR A 269 -10.58 8.49 6.31
CA THR A 269 -9.52 8.41 7.33
C THR A 269 -9.79 7.31 8.35
N ALA A 270 -11.01 7.24 8.88
CA ALA A 270 -11.41 6.23 9.84
C ALA A 270 -11.47 4.82 9.21
N GLU A 271 -11.95 4.70 7.97
CA GLU A 271 -11.94 3.46 7.19
C GLU A 271 -10.50 2.90 7.07
N GLY A 272 -9.51 3.76 6.87
CA GLY A 272 -8.10 3.37 6.80
C GLY A 272 -7.64 2.54 7.99
N LEU A 273 -8.12 2.83 9.19
CA LEU A 273 -7.81 2.06 10.40
C LEU A 273 -8.38 0.63 10.36
N CYS A 274 -9.48 0.44 9.63
CA CYS A 274 -10.15 -0.87 9.53
C CYS A 274 -9.44 -1.80 8.55
N TYR A 275 -9.09 -1.31 7.36
CA TYR A 275 -8.60 -2.17 6.28
C TYR A 275 -7.08 -2.37 6.25
N MET A 276 -6.30 -1.50 6.85
CA MET A 276 -4.83 -1.64 6.83
C MET A 276 -4.32 -2.95 7.43
N PRO A 277 -4.88 -3.50 8.50
CA PRO A 277 -4.49 -4.83 8.97
C PRO A 277 -4.68 -5.93 7.92
N GLY A 278 -5.68 -5.78 7.03
CA GLY A 278 -5.90 -6.68 5.90
C GLY A 278 -4.71 -6.74 4.93
N TYR A 279 -4.08 -5.61 4.65
CA TYR A 279 -2.85 -5.56 3.84
C TYR A 279 -1.69 -6.31 4.47
N GLY A 280 -1.59 -6.30 5.81
CA GLY A 280 -0.60 -7.11 6.53
C GLY A 280 -0.78 -8.60 6.28
N ILE A 281 -2.03 -9.10 6.39
CA ILE A 281 -2.34 -10.51 6.06
C ILE A 281 -2.13 -10.78 4.56
N GLY A 282 -2.45 -9.83 3.69
CA GLY A 282 -2.20 -9.93 2.24
C GLY A 282 -0.72 -10.12 1.91
N SER A 283 0.17 -9.42 2.60
CA SER A 283 1.63 -9.59 2.49
C SER A 283 2.09 -10.98 2.94
N ALA A 284 1.58 -11.46 4.07
CA ALA A 284 1.85 -12.82 4.55
C ALA A 284 1.32 -13.88 3.56
N ALA A 285 0.15 -13.65 2.97
CA ALA A 285 -0.42 -14.53 1.94
C ALA A 285 0.48 -14.60 0.70
N THR A 286 0.96 -13.45 0.21
CA THR A 286 1.90 -13.40 -0.92
C THR A 286 3.15 -14.24 -0.66
N THR A 287 3.71 -14.13 0.54
CA THR A 287 4.90 -14.90 0.95
C THR A 287 4.65 -16.41 1.05
N LEU A 288 3.61 -16.81 1.79
CA LEU A 288 3.31 -18.23 2.03
C LEU A 288 2.88 -18.95 0.75
N VAL A 289 2.00 -18.32 -0.02
CA VAL A 289 1.55 -18.85 -1.31
C VAL A 289 2.72 -18.90 -2.29
N GLY A 290 3.50 -17.82 -2.41
CA GLY A 290 4.64 -17.75 -3.31
C GLY A 290 5.70 -18.82 -3.02
N ARG A 291 6.05 -19.01 -1.74
CA ARG A 291 7.00 -20.05 -1.33
C ARG A 291 6.46 -21.46 -1.59
N SER A 292 5.21 -21.72 -1.27
CA SER A 292 4.58 -23.03 -1.53
C SER A 292 4.46 -23.31 -3.03
N TYR A 293 4.16 -22.29 -3.81
CA TYR A 293 4.11 -22.35 -5.27
C TYR A 293 5.50 -22.65 -5.86
N GLY A 294 6.53 -21.94 -5.41
CA GLY A 294 7.92 -22.16 -5.83
C GLY A 294 8.46 -23.54 -5.44
N ALA A 295 7.95 -24.12 -4.36
CA ALA A 295 8.25 -25.50 -3.96
C ALA A 295 7.51 -26.56 -4.80
N GLY A 296 6.69 -26.17 -5.77
CA GLY A 296 5.87 -27.08 -6.57
C GLY A 296 4.65 -27.65 -5.83
N ASN A 297 4.39 -27.20 -4.61
CA ASN A 297 3.26 -27.68 -3.81
C ASN A 297 2.02 -26.78 -3.98
N TYR A 298 1.38 -26.90 -5.14
CA TYR A 298 0.22 -26.07 -5.54
C TYR A 298 -0.99 -26.27 -4.61
N LYS A 299 -1.17 -27.49 -4.06
CA LYS A 299 -2.26 -27.80 -3.09
C LYS A 299 -2.04 -27.01 -1.79
N LEU A 300 -0.80 -26.99 -1.30
CA LEU A 300 -0.45 -26.23 -0.10
C LEU A 300 -0.55 -24.72 -0.35
N ALA A 301 -0.11 -24.23 -1.51
CA ALA A 301 -0.26 -22.83 -1.91
C ALA A 301 -1.73 -22.39 -1.87
N LYS A 302 -2.63 -23.15 -2.49
CA LYS A 302 -4.08 -22.89 -2.46
C LYS A 302 -4.64 -22.89 -1.04
N ARG A 303 -4.19 -23.83 -0.22
CA ARG A 303 -4.63 -23.96 1.18
C ARG A 303 -4.20 -22.77 2.02
N TYR A 304 -2.95 -22.29 1.88
CA TYR A 304 -2.50 -21.07 2.55
C TYR A 304 -3.28 -19.85 2.09
N GLY A 305 -3.52 -19.71 0.78
CA GLY A 305 -4.35 -18.64 0.24
C GLY A 305 -5.72 -18.60 0.91
N ASN A 306 -6.41 -19.74 0.97
CA ASN A 306 -7.74 -19.82 1.56
C ASN A 306 -7.74 -19.54 3.07
N ILE A 307 -6.73 -20.02 3.82
CA ILE A 307 -6.59 -19.74 5.26
C ILE A 307 -6.36 -18.25 5.48
N CYS A 308 -5.45 -17.63 4.74
CA CYS A 308 -5.17 -16.20 4.84
C CYS A 308 -6.42 -15.36 4.53
N ILE A 309 -7.16 -15.72 3.47
CA ILE A 309 -8.41 -15.03 3.10
C ILE A 309 -9.45 -15.12 4.21
N ALA A 310 -9.66 -16.31 4.79
CA ALA A 310 -10.58 -16.46 5.90
C ALA A 310 -10.16 -15.64 7.12
N MET A 311 -8.86 -15.65 7.46
CA MET A 311 -8.34 -14.85 8.57
C MET A 311 -8.48 -13.35 8.30
N GLY A 312 -8.22 -12.90 7.07
CA GLY A 312 -8.38 -11.50 6.66
C GLY A 312 -9.83 -11.04 6.76
N ALA A 313 -10.76 -11.84 6.22
CA ALA A 313 -12.19 -11.54 6.30
C ALA A 313 -12.70 -11.47 7.76
N VAL A 314 -12.28 -12.40 8.60
CA VAL A 314 -12.63 -12.41 10.04
C VAL A 314 -12.02 -11.21 10.75
N LEU A 315 -10.75 -10.91 10.53
CA LEU A 315 -10.09 -9.76 11.16
C LEU A 315 -10.80 -8.46 10.78
N MET A 316 -11.08 -8.26 9.50
CA MET A 316 -11.76 -7.05 9.05
C MET A 316 -13.23 -7.00 9.46
N ALA A 317 -13.89 -8.14 9.62
CA ALA A 317 -15.21 -8.18 10.26
C ALA A 317 -15.16 -7.71 11.71
N ILE A 318 -14.10 -8.07 12.44
CA ILE A 318 -13.91 -7.63 13.84
C ILE A 318 -13.58 -6.13 13.89
N THR A 319 -12.61 -5.67 13.10
CA THR A 319 -12.22 -4.24 13.07
C THR A 319 -13.36 -3.35 12.60
N GLY A 320 -14.08 -3.77 11.56
CA GLY A 320 -15.28 -3.07 11.07
C GLY A 320 -16.42 -3.06 12.10
N GLY A 321 -16.65 -4.19 12.78
CA GLY A 321 -17.65 -4.28 13.86
C GLY A 321 -17.31 -3.38 15.06
N LEU A 322 -16.05 -3.35 15.46
CA LEU A 322 -15.56 -2.42 16.50
C LEU A 322 -15.71 -0.97 16.05
N MET A 323 -15.33 -0.64 14.82
CA MET A 323 -15.50 0.71 14.28
C MET A 323 -16.99 1.11 14.21
N MET A 324 -17.89 0.19 13.87
CA MET A 324 -19.34 0.46 13.83
C MET A 324 -19.86 0.91 15.20
N ILE A 325 -19.33 0.35 16.28
CA ILE A 325 -19.70 0.70 17.65
C ILE A 325 -19.02 2.01 18.07
N PHE A 326 -17.72 2.14 17.81
CA PHE A 326 -16.89 3.25 18.33
C PHE A 326 -16.78 4.44 17.37
N CYS A 327 -17.39 4.42 16.18
CA CYS A 327 -17.24 5.52 15.23
C CYS A 327 -17.69 6.89 15.79
N PRO A 328 -18.74 7.05 16.64
CA PRO A 328 -19.03 8.35 17.24
C PRO A 328 -17.88 8.88 18.11
N PHE A 329 -17.22 8.01 18.86
CA PHE A 329 -16.06 8.37 19.66
C PHE A 329 -14.86 8.74 18.77
N VAL A 330 -14.56 7.95 17.75
CA VAL A 330 -13.47 8.22 16.78
C VAL A 330 -13.66 9.59 16.12
N PHE A 331 -14.86 9.88 15.63
CA PHE A 331 -15.14 11.18 15.02
C PHE A 331 -15.18 12.34 16.02
N SER A 332 -15.46 12.09 17.29
CA SER A 332 -15.34 13.14 18.34
C SER A 332 -13.89 13.61 18.54
N ILE A 333 -12.93 12.75 18.27
CA ILE A 333 -11.50 13.09 18.31
C ILE A 333 -11.07 13.81 17.03
N LEU A 334 -11.59 13.40 15.88
CA LEU A 334 -11.16 13.89 14.56
C LEU A 334 -11.69 15.29 14.23
N THR A 335 -12.89 15.63 14.68
CA THR A 335 -13.51 16.93 14.35
C THR A 335 -14.39 17.45 15.49
N PRO A 336 -14.38 18.78 15.77
CA PRO A 336 -15.28 19.40 16.73
C PRO A 336 -16.71 19.62 16.22
N ASP A 337 -16.95 19.57 14.89
CA ASP A 337 -18.25 19.87 14.28
C ASP A 337 -19.24 18.70 14.44
N PRO A 338 -20.38 18.89 15.17
CA PRO A 338 -21.37 17.83 15.38
C PRO A 338 -22.03 17.33 14.10
N GLN A 339 -22.26 18.20 13.11
CA GLN A 339 -22.91 17.83 11.84
C GLN A 339 -21.99 16.93 11.01
N VAL A 340 -20.72 17.29 10.93
CA VAL A 340 -19.69 16.50 10.24
C VAL A 340 -19.51 15.13 10.92
N ARG A 341 -19.47 15.08 12.27
CA ARG A 341 -19.38 13.83 13.03
C ARG A 341 -20.52 12.87 12.72
N SER A 342 -21.75 13.38 12.80
CA SER A 342 -22.97 12.59 12.59
C SER A 342 -23.00 12.05 11.16
N PHE A 343 -22.71 12.88 10.18
CA PHE A 343 -22.75 12.51 8.78
C PHE A 343 -21.62 11.54 8.40
N ALA A 344 -20.41 11.77 8.89
CA ALA A 344 -19.30 10.86 8.70
C ALA A 344 -19.55 9.47 9.31
N ALA A 345 -20.11 9.42 10.52
CA ALA A 345 -20.50 8.16 11.17
C ALA A 345 -21.57 7.40 10.38
N GLU A 346 -22.55 8.11 9.84
CA GLU A 346 -23.61 7.51 9.03
C GLU A 346 -23.07 6.87 7.76
N VAL A 347 -22.27 7.60 6.99
CA VAL A 347 -21.76 7.10 5.71
C VAL A 347 -20.73 5.98 5.91
N LEU A 348 -19.87 6.08 6.93
CA LEU A 348 -18.90 5.03 7.25
C LEU A 348 -19.61 3.73 7.62
N ARG A 349 -20.67 3.77 8.41
CA ARG A 349 -21.44 2.59 8.80
C ARG A 349 -22.02 1.82 7.61
N ILE A 350 -22.32 2.50 6.51
CA ILE A 350 -22.79 1.85 5.28
C ILE A 350 -21.70 0.93 4.72
N GLU A 351 -20.47 1.42 4.64
CA GLU A 351 -19.34 0.67 4.08
C GLU A 351 -18.86 -0.44 5.01
N LEU A 352 -18.86 -0.21 6.34
CA LEU A 352 -18.39 -1.21 7.32
C LEU A 352 -19.11 -2.56 7.22
N LEU A 353 -20.31 -2.62 6.63
CA LEU A 353 -21.00 -3.87 6.32
C LEU A 353 -20.27 -4.69 5.24
N ALA A 354 -19.53 -4.04 4.37
CA ALA A 354 -18.76 -4.67 3.29
C ALA A 354 -17.32 -5.06 3.72
N GLU A 355 -16.86 -4.67 4.89
CA GLU A 355 -15.50 -4.92 5.39
C GLU A 355 -15.04 -6.39 5.29
N PRO A 356 -15.84 -7.41 5.60
CA PRO A 356 -15.41 -8.80 5.43
C PRO A 356 -15.08 -9.16 3.99
N PHE A 357 -15.85 -8.63 3.03
CA PHE A 357 -15.62 -8.83 1.59
C PHE A 357 -14.42 -8.03 1.11
N PHE A 358 -14.22 -6.84 1.67
CA PHE A 358 -13.03 -6.04 1.39
C PHE A 358 -11.77 -6.76 1.88
N GLY A 359 -11.77 -7.30 3.11
CA GLY A 359 -10.68 -8.12 3.63
C GLY A 359 -10.38 -9.33 2.76
N ALA A 360 -11.43 -10.05 2.35
CA ALA A 360 -11.30 -11.17 1.43
C ALA A 360 -10.66 -10.73 0.10
N SER A 361 -11.03 -9.57 -0.45
CA SER A 361 -10.48 -9.06 -1.71
C SER A 361 -8.99 -8.70 -1.61
N ILE A 362 -8.60 -8.00 -0.55
CA ILE A 362 -7.20 -7.60 -0.32
C ILE A 362 -6.31 -8.84 -0.20
N VAL A 363 -6.72 -9.79 0.61
CA VAL A 363 -5.92 -10.99 0.89
C VAL A 363 -5.93 -11.94 -0.31
N ALA A 364 -7.04 -12.08 -1.03
CA ALA A 364 -7.09 -12.88 -2.25
C ALA A 364 -6.18 -12.31 -3.36
N ALA A 365 -6.15 -10.98 -3.53
CA ALA A 365 -5.22 -10.33 -4.43
C ALA A 365 -3.75 -10.59 -4.03
N GLY A 366 -3.45 -10.58 -2.73
CA GLY A 366 -2.13 -10.95 -2.19
C GLY A 366 -1.76 -12.40 -2.48
N ALA A 367 -2.68 -13.34 -2.25
CA ALA A 367 -2.48 -14.77 -2.51
C ALA A 367 -2.25 -15.05 -4.01
N LEU A 368 -3.06 -14.46 -4.88
CA LEU A 368 -2.92 -14.58 -6.34
C LEU A 368 -1.60 -13.97 -6.83
N ARG A 369 -1.21 -12.81 -6.27
CA ARG A 369 0.12 -12.21 -6.54
C ARG A 369 1.24 -13.18 -6.18
N GLY A 370 1.13 -13.89 -5.07
CA GLY A 370 2.09 -14.92 -4.65
C GLY A 370 2.28 -16.03 -5.70
N THR A 371 1.27 -16.38 -6.48
CA THR A 371 1.41 -17.31 -7.61
C THR A 371 1.98 -16.68 -8.88
N GLY A 372 2.11 -15.36 -8.94
CA GLY A 372 2.46 -14.59 -10.13
C GLY A 372 1.24 -14.20 -10.99
N ASP A 373 0.03 -14.51 -10.55
CA ASP A 373 -1.22 -14.07 -11.20
C ASP A 373 -1.55 -12.65 -10.74
N THR A 374 -1.06 -11.65 -11.46
CA THR A 374 -1.30 -10.24 -11.16
C THR A 374 -2.23 -9.58 -12.18
N PHE A 375 -2.22 -10.05 -13.42
CA PHE A 375 -3.00 -9.44 -14.51
C PHE A 375 -4.51 -9.49 -14.25
N VAL A 376 -5.05 -10.68 -13.96
CA VAL A 376 -6.51 -10.85 -13.77
C VAL A 376 -6.98 -10.14 -12.50
N PRO A 377 -6.33 -10.28 -11.32
CA PRO A 377 -6.71 -9.50 -10.14
C PRO A 377 -6.65 -7.99 -10.36
N SER A 378 -5.64 -7.48 -11.05
CA SER A 378 -5.53 -6.05 -11.37
C SER A 378 -6.66 -5.58 -12.28
N LEU A 379 -7.02 -6.38 -13.30
CA LEU A 379 -8.13 -6.08 -14.20
C LEU A 379 -9.47 -6.09 -13.46
N LEU A 380 -9.69 -7.04 -12.54
CA LEU A 380 -10.90 -7.12 -11.72
C LEU A 380 -11.00 -5.90 -10.78
N ASN A 381 -9.91 -5.51 -10.14
CA ASN A 381 -9.86 -4.32 -9.29
C ASN A 381 -10.15 -3.04 -10.09
N LEU A 382 -9.51 -2.89 -11.24
CA LEU A 382 -9.73 -1.74 -12.13
C LEU A 382 -11.19 -1.70 -12.61
N GLY A 383 -11.72 -2.80 -13.11
CA GLY A 383 -13.09 -2.88 -13.62
C GLY A 383 -14.11 -2.62 -12.51
N SER A 384 -13.92 -3.19 -11.31
CA SER A 384 -14.85 -2.98 -10.21
C SER A 384 -14.90 -1.51 -9.77
N ILE A 385 -13.75 -0.84 -9.63
CA ILE A 385 -13.70 0.55 -9.18
C ILE A 385 -14.25 1.50 -10.24
N TRP A 386 -13.82 1.38 -11.49
CA TRP A 386 -14.23 2.31 -12.54
C TRP A 386 -15.64 2.06 -13.05
N VAL A 387 -16.04 0.80 -13.24
CA VAL A 387 -17.37 0.47 -13.81
C VAL A 387 -18.42 0.40 -12.70
N ILE A 388 -18.17 -0.35 -11.64
CA ILE A 388 -19.19 -0.58 -10.62
C ILE A 388 -19.25 0.59 -9.63
N ARG A 389 -18.14 0.94 -8.96
CA ARG A 389 -18.15 2.00 -7.94
C ARG A 389 -18.50 3.36 -8.54
N LEU A 390 -17.76 3.83 -9.54
CA LEU A 390 -18.00 5.14 -10.15
C LEU A 390 -19.28 5.14 -10.97
N GLY A 391 -19.61 4.08 -11.67
CA GLY A 391 -20.88 3.96 -12.41
C GLY A 391 -22.09 4.06 -11.50
N LEU A 392 -22.12 3.30 -10.40
CA LEU A 392 -23.19 3.41 -9.39
C LEU A 392 -23.17 4.74 -8.66
N ALA A 393 -21.99 5.29 -8.37
CA ALA A 393 -21.86 6.58 -7.71
C ALA A 393 -22.52 7.70 -8.51
N VAL A 394 -22.28 7.76 -9.82
CA VAL A 394 -22.94 8.75 -10.71
C VAL A 394 -24.45 8.64 -10.66
N LEU A 395 -24.99 7.43 -10.60
CA LEU A 395 -26.43 7.20 -10.54
C LEU A 395 -27.04 7.54 -9.16
N LEU A 396 -26.33 7.20 -8.09
CA LEU A 396 -26.84 7.29 -6.72
C LEU A 396 -26.55 8.64 -6.04
N ILE A 397 -25.57 9.41 -6.52
CA ILE A 397 -25.18 10.66 -5.89
C ILE A 397 -26.27 11.74 -6.04
N THR A 398 -26.99 11.74 -7.17
CA THR A 398 -28.07 12.70 -7.41
C THR A 398 -29.23 12.55 -6.42
N PRO A 399 -29.80 11.33 -6.21
CA PRO A 399 -30.89 11.15 -5.27
C PRO A 399 -30.47 11.06 -3.79
N LEU A 400 -29.27 10.56 -3.49
CA LEU A 400 -28.85 10.21 -2.12
C LEU A 400 -27.64 11.01 -1.61
N GLY A 401 -27.06 11.87 -2.45
CA GLY A 401 -25.87 12.65 -2.08
C GLY A 401 -24.68 11.77 -1.70
N LEU A 402 -23.97 12.14 -0.64
CA LEU A 402 -22.80 11.41 -0.14
C LEU A 402 -23.14 9.95 0.25
N ARG A 403 -24.34 9.70 0.77
CA ARG A 403 -24.80 8.33 1.08
C ARG A 403 -24.77 7.45 -0.15
N GLY A 404 -25.19 7.98 -1.31
CA GLY A 404 -25.16 7.28 -2.59
C GLY A 404 -23.75 6.84 -3.00
N MET A 405 -22.77 7.70 -2.79
CA MET A 405 -21.35 7.38 -3.04
C MET A 405 -20.87 6.21 -2.17
N TRP A 406 -21.19 6.22 -0.87
CA TRP A 406 -20.77 5.17 0.07
C TRP A 406 -21.55 3.86 -0.12
N ILE A 407 -22.80 3.91 -0.56
CA ILE A 407 -23.57 2.72 -0.97
C ILE A 407 -22.93 2.10 -2.22
N ALA A 408 -22.57 2.91 -3.21
CA ALA A 408 -21.87 2.43 -4.41
C ALA A 408 -20.53 1.75 -4.07
N MET A 409 -19.81 2.32 -3.12
CA MET A 409 -18.56 1.76 -2.61
C MET A 409 -18.79 0.42 -1.89
N ALA A 410 -19.77 0.32 -1.00
CA ALA A 410 -20.08 -0.91 -0.28
C ALA A 410 -20.51 -2.05 -1.24
N ILE A 411 -21.32 -1.75 -2.23
CA ILE A 411 -21.74 -2.73 -3.26
C ILE A 411 -20.51 -3.19 -4.07
N GLU A 412 -19.68 -2.25 -4.49
CA GLU A 412 -18.47 -2.56 -5.24
C GLU A 412 -17.53 -3.46 -4.44
N LEU A 413 -17.28 -3.16 -3.16
CA LEU A 413 -16.42 -3.96 -2.29
C LEU A 413 -16.94 -5.40 -2.15
N CYS A 414 -18.25 -5.58 -2.02
CA CYS A 414 -18.85 -6.91 -1.99
C CYS A 414 -18.64 -7.66 -3.32
N ILE A 415 -18.92 -7.01 -4.44
CA ILE A 415 -18.75 -7.62 -5.77
C ILE A 415 -17.28 -7.95 -6.03
N ARG A 416 -16.36 -7.03 -5.75
CA ARG A 416 -14.91 -7.25 -5.89
C ARG A 416 -14.43 -8.41 -5.03
N GLY A 417 -14.90 -8.48 -3.79
CA GLY A 417 -14.61 -9.60 -2.89
C GLY A 417 -15.02 -10.93 -3.50
N LEU A 418 -16.26 -11.03 -3.99
CA LEU A 418 -16.77 -12.23 -4.63
C LEU A 418 -16.00 -12.60 -5.91
N LEU A 419 -15.68 -11.63 -6.76
CA LEU A 419 -14.91 -11.85 -7.99
C LEU A 419 -13.52 -12.38 -7.71
N LEU A 420 -12.82 -11.82 -6.73
CA LEU A 420 -11.48 -12.27 -6.36
C LEU A 420 -11.49 -13.63 -5.65
N LEU A 421 -12.51 -13.91 -4.83
CA LEU A 421 -12.72 -15.24 -4.25
C LEU A 421 -12.99 -16.29 -5.36
N TYR A 422 -13.82 -15.96 -6.33
CA TYR A 422 -14.03 -16.82 -7.48
C TYR A 422 -12.74 -17.07 -8.25
N ARG A 423 -11.95 -16.01 -8.51
CA ARG A 423 -10.64 -16.16 -9.16
C ARG A 423 -9.68 -17.02 -8.33
N GLN A 424 -9.61 -16.83 -7.03
CA GLN A 424 -8.79 -17.66 -6.13
C GLN A 424 -9.17 -19.14 -6.22
N HIS A 425 -10.46 -19.42 -6.30
CA HIS A 425 -10.94 -20.80 -6.38
C HIS A 425 -10.67 -21.46 -7.73
N THR A 426 -10.81 -20.71 -8.83
CA THR A 426 -10.75 -21.20 -10.22
C THR A 426 -9.40 -21.00 -10.90
N SER A 427 -8.44 -20.33 -10.25
CA SER A 427 -7.15 -19.99 -10.83
C SER A 427 -6.40 -21.23 -11.34
N LYS A 428 -5.98 -21.16 -12.59
CA LYS A 428 -5.16 -22.20 -13.23
C LYS A 428 -3.78 -22.39 -12.59
N TYR A 429 -3.29 -21.38 -11.89
CA TYR A 429 -1.99 -21.42 -11.21
C TYR A 429 -1.94 -22.42 -10.06
N TYR A 430 -3.10 -22.85 -9.52
CA TYR A 430 -3.18 -23.89 -8.51
C TYR A 430 -3.42 -25.30 -9.09
N LYS A 431 -3.55 -25.41 -10.41
CA LYS A 431 -3.66 -26.72 -11.07
C LYS A 431 -2.25 -27.24 -11.37
N LEU A 432 -2.04 -28.53 -11.20
CA LEU A 432 -0.84 -29.19 -11.69
C LEU A 432 -0.71 -28.91 -13.18
N PRO A 433 0.52 -28.60 -13.70
CA PRO A 433 0.75 -28.68 -15.13
C PRO A 433 0.26 -30.05 -15.58
N ALA A 434 -0.53 -30.11 -16.64
CA ALA A 434 -0.85 -31.38 -17.28
C ALA A 434 0.48 -32.09 -17.58
N ALA A 435 0.62 -33.30 -17.07
CA ALA A 435 1.82 -34.12 -17.19
C ALA A 435 2.16 -34.36 -18.67
#